data_9f2f3712fdd7bbee02b6ac522320d195
#
_entry.id   9f2f3712fdd7bbee02b6ac522320d195
#
_cell.length_a   1.000
_cell.length_b   1.000
_cell.length_c   1.000
_cell.angle_alpha   90.00
_cell.angle_beta   90.00
_cell.angle_gamma   90.00
#
_symmetry.space_group_name_H-M   'P 1'
#
loop_
_entity.id
_entity.type
_entity.pdbx_description
1 polymer ?
#
loop_
_entity_poly.entity_id
_entity_poly.type
_entity_poly.pdbx_seq_one_letter_code
_entity_poly.pdbx_strand_id
1 'polypeptide(L)'
;MKLSAIRRLLLAFALSSVLPVSSFAAGTDLPKDLPKELRIGFQKSSVNLTLLKHRQALEQQLKGVKVTWFEFTAGPQMLEALSVGSIDFATTGEPPPIFAQSAGSNLVYVGAEPAKPGVSAILVKPESSIRTLADLKGKKIAFQKGSSAHYHVLRAVQQAGLQWSDITPVYLAPADARAAFERGSVDVWAIWDPYWAAIEQSAAPRILVTGKGLVNNLSHYLSARSFADKYPKVIQVLFEELTRSDTFVQKNRDEAVAIIAASTGLDKPTIASFLERRPRSPVVYLTQNIVDEQQRVADNFYQQKLIPKAVNVRDAVWLPPGTKL
;
A
#
# COMPACT_ATOMS: atom_id res chain seq x y z
N MET A 1 -57.39 -59.61 -44.19
CA MET A 1 -58.42 -58.57 -44.08
C MET A 1 -57.80 -57.39 -43.27
N LYS A 2 -57.36 -56.38 -43.97
CA LYS A 2 -57.76 -55.00 -44.01
C LYS A 2 -57.91 -54.36 -42.61
N LEU A 3 -57.06 -53.39 -42.16
CA LEU A 3 -57.36 -51.97 -42.31
C LEU A 3 -56.20 -51.11 -41.85
N SER A 4 -55.97 -50.10 -42.63
CA SER A 4 -55.10 -48.95 -42.52
C SER A 4 -55.36 -48.05 -41.29
N ALA A 5 -54.32 -47.49 -40.64
CA ALA A 5 -54.43 -46.40 -39.71
C ALA A 5 -53.50 -45.32 -40.17
N ILE A 6 -54.13 -44.16 -40.39
CA ILE A 6 -53.53 -42.88 -40.83
C ILE A 6 -52.74 -42.26 -39.70
N ARG A 7 -51.45 -42.00 -39.91
CA ARG A 7 -50.60 -41.21 -39.03
C ARG A 7 -50.78 -39.72 -39.37
N ARG A 8 -51.37 -38.97 -38.45
CA ARG A 8 -51.35 -37.50 -38.47
C ARG A 8 -50.03 -36.98 -37.88
N LEU A 9 -49.26 -36.32 -38.70
CA LEU A 9 -48.04 -35.66 -38.37
C LEU A 9 -48.40 -34.28 -37.78
N LEU A 10 -48.16 -34.07 -36.48
CA LEU A 10 -48.21 -32.71 -35.85
C LEU A 10 -46.81 -32.14 -35.90
N LEU A 11 -46.59 -31.15 -36.77
CA LEU A 11 -45.42 -30.29 -36.74
C LEU A 11 -45.59 -29.29 -35.58
N ALA A 12 -44.79 -29.45 -34.52
CA ALA A 12 -44.61 -28.41 -33.50
C ALA A 12 -43.53 -27.45 -33.98
N PHE A 13 -43.95 -26.23 -34.32
CA PHE A 13 -43.04 -25.10 -34.58
C PHE A 13 -42.49 -24.63 -33.22
N ALA A 14 -41.23 -24.97 -32.91
CA ALA A 14 -40.53 -24.36 -31.77
C ALA A 14 -40.02 -22.95 -32.18
N LEU A 15 -40.72 -21.91 -31.76
CA LEU A 15 -40.24 -20.55 -31.85
C LEU A 15 -39.11 -20.38 -30.84
N SER A 16 -37.86 -20.44 -31.30
CA SER A 16 -36.70 -20.08 -30.53
C SER A 16 -36.62 -18.55 -30.42
N SER A 17 -37.10 -17.98 -29.30
CA SER A 17 -36.90 -16.60 -28.95
C SER A 17 -35.43 -16.37 -28.62
N VAL A 18 -34.65 -15.92 -29.59
CA VAL A 18 -33.32 -15.36 -29.37
C VAL A 18 -33.47 -14.03 -28.66
N LEU A 19 -33.26 -14.05 -27.35
CA LEU A 19 -33.11 -12.80 -26.58
C LEU A 19 -31.78 -12.15 -27.00
N PRO A 20 -31.76 -10.88 -27.34
CA PRO A 20 -30.50 -10.19 -27.60
C PRO A 20 -29.71 -10.13 -26.29
N VAL A 21 -28.56 -10.83 -26.23
CA VAL A 21 -27.54 -10.61 -25.21
C VAL A 21 -27.02 -9.19 -25.45
N SER A 22 -27.55 -8.24 -24.69
CA SER A 22 -26.99 -6.89 -24.63
C SER A 22 -25.58 -7.03 -24.05
N SER A 23 -24.60 -7.04 -24.94
CA SER A 23 -23.19 -6.90 -24.60
C SER A 23 -23.04 -5.51 -23.96
N PHE A 24 -23.00 -5.46 -22.64
CA PHE A 24 -22.48 -4.31 -21.92
C PHE A 24 -20.98 -4.22 -22.23
N ALA A 25 -20.65 -3.68 -23.39
CA ALA A 25 -19.36 -3.06 -23.63
C ALA A 25 -19.37 -1.82 -22.72
N ALA A 26 -18.78 -1.94 -21.52
CA ALA A 26 -18.40 -0.80 -20.72
C ALA A 26 -17.28 -0.08 -21.47
N GLY A 27 -17.68 0.73 -22.45
CA GLY A 27 -16.84 1.75 -23.04
C GLY A 27 -16.59 2.77 -21.94
N THR A 28 -15.43 2.70 -21.31
CA THR A 28 -14.94 3.81 -20.48
C THR A 28 -14.69 4.97 -21.44
N ASP A 29 -15.66 5.88 -21.54
CA ASP A 29 -15.43 7.16 -22.21
C ASP A 29 -14.22 7.81 -21.56
N LEU A 30 -13.14 7.93 -22.32
CA LEU A 30 -11.93 8.62 -21.87
C LEU A 30 -12.31 10.02 -21.39
N PRO A 31 -11.77 10.48 -20.26
CA PRO A 31 -12.03 11.82 -19.75
C PRO A 31 -11.71 12.87 -20.82
N LYS A 32 -12.61 13.85 -21.03
CA LYS A 32 -12.36 14.95 -21.96
C LYS A 32 -11.16 15.82 -21.55
N ASP A 33 -10.87 15.87 -20.23
CA ASP A 33 -9.74 16.59 -19.66
C ASP A 33 -8.76 15.58 -19.05
N LEU A 34 -7.71 15.28 -19.80
CA LEU A 34 -6.58 14.47 -19.33
C LEU A 34 -5.38 15.39 -19.02
N PRO A 35 -4.57 15.06 -17.99
CA PRO A 35 -3.30 15.75 -17.77
C PRO A 35 -2.34 15.45 -18.92
N LYS A 36 -1.43 16.37 -19.22
CA LYS A 36 -0.33 16.09 -20.16
C LYS A 36 0.62 15.02 -19.62
N GLU A 37 0.81 14.99 -18.31
CA GLU A 37 1.69 14.08 -17.61
C GLU A 37 1.04 13.62 -16.29
N LEU A 38 1.28 12.36 -15.92
CA LEU A 38 0.94 11.75 -14.62
C LEU A 38 2.22 11.21 -14.01
N ARG A 39 2.65 11.78 -12.89
CA ARG A 39 3.88 11.43 -12.18
C ARG A 39 3.55 10.63 -10.93
N ILE A 40 4.02 9.39 -10.87
CA ILE A 40 3.65 8.43 -9.83
C ILE A 40 4.87 8.08 -8.98
N GLY A 41 4.76 8.31 -7.66
CA GLY A 41 5.73 7.84 -6.67
C GLY A 41 5.37 6.46 -6.16
N PHE A 42 6.36 5.57 -6.07
CA PHE A 42 6.18 4.21 -5.54
C PHE A 42 7.40 3.74 -4.75
N GLN A 43 7.24 2.66 -4.01
CA GLN A 43 8.29 1.99 -3.24
C GLN A 43 8.40 0.52 -3.67
N LYS A 44 9.50 -0.14 -3.36
CA LYS A 44 9.64 -1.61 -3.58
C LYS A 44 8.54 -2.44 -2.91
N SER A 45 7.92 -1.91 -1.85
CA SER A 45 6.76 -2.51 -1.17
C SER A 45 5.43 -2.32 -1.91
N SER A 46 5.38 -1.46 -2.93
CA SER A 46 4.15 -1.08 -3.65
C SER A 46 3.81 -2.11 -4.73
N VAL A 47 3.41 -3.31 -4.34
CA VAL A 47 3.16 -4.45 -5.24
C VAL A 47 2.24 -4.09 -6.40
N ASN A 48 1.07 -3.49 -6.10
CA ASN A 48 0.08 -3.16 -7.14
C ASN A 48 0.60 -2.13 -8.14
N LEU A 49 1.34 -1.09 -7.67
CA LEU A 49 1.96 -0.09 -8.55
C LEU A 49 3.12 -0.68 -9.38
N THR A 50 3.91 -1.59 -8.80
CA THR A 50 4.99 -2.26 -9.52
C THR A 50 4.45 -3.08 -10.71
N LEU A 51 3.36 -3.83 -10.49
CA LEU A 51 2.70 -4.59 -11.54
C LEU A 51 2.03 -3.67 -12.58
N LEU A 52 1.38 -2.63 -12.11
CA LEU A 52 0.75 -1.62 -12.98
C LEU A 52 1.77 -0.99 -13.94
N LYS A 53 2.92 -0.60 -13.40
CA LYS A 53 4.07 -0.08 -14.17
C LYS A 53 4.58 -1.11 -15.17
N HIS A 54 4.82 -2.35 -14.74
CA HIS A 54 5.34 -3.42 -15.61
C HIS A 54 4.41 -3.70 -16.80
N ARG A 55 3.11 -3.70 -16.56
CA ARG A 55 2.09 -3.98 -17.58
C ARG A 55 1.79 -2.79 -18.49
N GLN A 56 2.34 -1.61 -18.19
CA GLN A 56 2.06 -0.35 -18.90
C GLN A 56 0.53 -0.08 -19.03
N ALA A 57 -0.23 -0.47 -18.01
CA ALA A 57 -1.68 -0.46 -18.09
C ALA A 57 -2.25 0.97 -18.10
N LEU A 58 -1.62 1.91 -17.40
CA LEU A 58 -2.03 3.32 -17.43
C LEU A 58 -1.75 3.97 -18.79
N GLU A 59 -0.62 3.67 -19.37
CA GLU A 59 -0.22 4.16 -20.69
C GLU A 59 -1.20 3.68 -21.78
N GLN A 60 -1.74 2.47 -21.60
CA GLN A 60 -2.76 1.91 -22.50
C GLN A 60 -4.15 2.53 -22.28
N GLN A 61 -4.53 2.82 -21.03
CA GLN A 61 -5.82 3.37 -20.66
C GLN A 61 -5.90 4.90 -20.84
N LEU A 62 -4.82 5.60 -20.53
CA LEU A 62 -4.74 7.06 -20.58
C LEU A 62 -3.97 7.54 -21.81
N LYS A 63 -4.46 7.18 -23.00
CA LYS A 63 -3.81 7.52 -24.26
C LYS A 63 -3.56 9.02 -24.36
N GLY A 64 -2.31 9.39 -24.68
CA GLY A 64 -1.87 10.78 -24.80
C GLY A 64 -1.38 11.40 -23.49
N VAL A 65 -1.47 10.69 -22.36
CA VAL A 65 -0.85 11.09 -21.09
C VAL A 65 0.54 10.45 -20.99
N LYS A 66 1.56 11.26 -20.73
CA LYS A 66 2.90 10.76 -20.39
C LYS A 66 2.88 10.27 -18.95
N VAL A 67 3.04 8.96 -18.71
CA VAL A 67 3.15 8.39 -17.35
C VAL A 67 4.62 8.28 -16.97
N THR A 68 4.98 8.88 -15.83
CA THR A 68 6.36 8.87 -15.32
C THR A 68 6.39 8.27 -13.92
N TRP A 69 7.34 7.37 -13.66
CA TRP A 69 7.44 6.60 -12.43
C TRP A 69 8.70 6.95 -11.65
N PHE A 70 8.54 7.24 -10.36
CA PHE A 70 9.64 7.60 -9.45
C PHE A 70 9.69 6.63 -8.27
N GLU A 71 10.81 5.93 -8.11
CA GLU A 71 11.02 5.03 -6.97
C GLU A 71 11.61 5.79 -5.79
N PHE A 72 11.04 5.58 -4.61
CA PHE A 72 11.49 6.13 -3.34
C PHE A 72 11.80 5.00 -2.35
N THR A 73 12.79 5.20 -1.49
CA THR A 73 13.18 4.23 -0.48
C THR A 73 12.17 4.12 0.67
N ALA A 74 11.47 5.21 0.99
CA ALA A 74 10.47 5.27 2.04
C ALA A 74 9.41 6.37 1.78
N GLY A 75 8.28 6.29 2.51
CA GLY A 75 7.15 7.21 2.36
C GLY A 75 7.44 8.68 2.62
N PRO A 76 8.18 9.05 3.68
CA PRO A 76 8.43 10.46 3.99
C PRO A 76 9.00 11.25 2.80
N GLN A 77 10.09 10.77 2.18
CA GLN A 77 10.72 11.45 1.02
C GLN A 77 9.76 11.52 -0.19
N MET A 78 8.94 10.51 -0.38
CA MET A 78 7.93 10.51 -1.45
C MET A 78 6.87 11.57 -1.23
N LEU A 79 6.44 11.81 0.02
CA LEU A 79 5.46 12.85 0.32
C LEU A 79 6.05 14.26 0.33
N GLU A 80 7.35 14.42 0.56
CA GLU A 80 8.05 15.66 0.28
C GLU A 80 7.98 16.00 -1.22
N ALA A 81 8.25 15.01 -2.10
CA ALA A 81 8.12 15.18 -3.55
C ALA A 81 6.67 15.49 -3.99
N LEU A 82 5.68 14.87 -3.34
CA LEU A 82 4.26 15.17 -3.56
C LEU A 82 3.91 16.61 -3.13
N SER A 83 4.42 17.03 -1.98
CA SER A 83 4.14 18.36 -1.41
C SER A 83 4.66 19.51 -2.27
N VAL A 84 5.81 19.31 -2.95
CA VAL A 84 6.39 20.31 -3.86
C VAL A 84 5.95 20.14 -5.32
N GLY A 85 5.00 19.22 -5.58
CA GLY A 85 4.45 19.00 -6.91
C GLY A 85 5.40 18.28 -7.88
N SER A 86 6.44 17.60 -7.40
CA SER A 86 7.32 16.78 -8.24
C SER A 86 6.66 15.46 -8.67
N ILE A 87 5.68 14.98 -7.92
CA ILE A 87 4.80 13.86 -8.27
C ILE A 87 3.34 14.23 -8.01
N ASP A 88 2.40 13.50 -8.63
CA ASP A 88 0.96 13.78 -8.60
C ASP A 88 0.19 12.75 -7.76
N PHE A 89 0.73 11.54 -7.68
CA PHE A 89 0.12 10.39 -7.02
C PHE A 89 1.19 9.55 -6.32
N ALA A 90 0.85 9.01 -5.15
CA ALA A 90 1.76 8.23 -4.32
C ALA A 90 1.04 7.18 -3.48
N THR A 91 1.80 6.20 -2.94
CA THR A 91 1.28 5.29 -1.91
C THR A 91 2.27 5.14 -0.76
N THR A 92 1.76 5.25 0.46
CA THR A 92 2.56 5.08 1.69
C THR A 92 1.79 4.29 2.74
N GLY A 93 2.43 3.93 3.84
CA GLY A 93 1.73 3.52 5.06
C GLY A 93 1.05 4.69 5.77
N GLU A 94 0.59 4.43 6.99
CA GLU A 94 -0.22 5.36 7.80
C GLU A 94 0.55 6.63 8.23
N PRO A 95 1.78 6.57 8.81
CA PRO A 95 2.42 7.76 9.39
C PRO A 95 2.89 8.82 8.39
N PRO A 96 3.45 8.51 7.21
CA PRO A 96 4.00 9.55 6.35
C PRO A 96 3.03 10.69 6.03
N PRO A 97 1.74 10.45 5.67
CA PRO A 97 0.82 11.54 5.39
C PRO A 97 0.45 12.36 6.63
N ILE A 98 0.48 11.77 7.82
CA ILE A 98 0.26 12.49 9.09
C ILE A 98 1.41 13.49 9.33
N PHE A 99 2.65 13.05 9.12
CA PHE A 99 3.82 13.93 9.24
C PHE A 99 3.76 15.06 8.20
N ALA A 100 3.40 14.75 6.96
CA ALA A 100 3.24 15.74 5.89
C ALA A 100 2.14 16.76 6.21
N GLN A 101 0.95 16.32 6.67
CA GLN A 101 -0.13 17.22 7.11
C GLN A 101 0.31 18.10 8.29
N SER A 102 0.99 17.53 9.29
CA SER A 102 1.50 18.26 10.43
C SER A 102 2.53 19.34 10.04
N ALA A 103 3.24 19.11 8.92
CA ALA A 103 4.15 20.08 8.30
C ALA A 103 3.46 21.09 7.38
N GLY A 104 2.13 20.96 7.15
CA GLY A 104 1.35 21.89 6.33
C GLY A 104 1.25 21.50 4.85
N SER A 105 1.54 20.25 4.48
CA SER A 105 1.38 19.78 3.12
C SER A 105 -0.08 19.75 2.68
N ASN A 106 -0.37 20.19 1.45
CA ASN A 106 -1.71 20.19 0.86
C ASN A 106 -1.95 18.92 0.02
N LEU A 107 -1.67 17.77 0.59
CA LEU A 107 -2.01 16.46 0.03
C LEU A 107 -3.43 16.04 0.41
N VAL A 108 -3.96 15.06 -0.33
CA VAL A 108 -5.22 14.41 0.00
C VAL A 108 -5.09 12.89 -0.02
N TYR A 109 -5.80 12.24 0.90
CA TYR A 109 -6.04 10.80 0.87
C TYR A 109 -7.13 10.52 -0.16
N VAL A 110 -6.82 9.76 -1.17
CA VAL A 110 -7.78 9.38 -2.23
C VAL A 110 -8.28 7.94 -2.10
N GLY A 111 -7.54 7.09 -1.38
CA GLY A 111 -7.94 5.70 -1.14
C GLY A 111 -6.98 4.96 -0.22
N ALA A 112 -7.28 3.68 0.02
CA ALA A 112 -6.49 2.83 0.89
C ALA A 112 -6.48 1.36 0.43
N GLU A 113 -5.48 0.63 0.85
CA GLU A 113 -5.47 -0.85 0.89
C GLU A 113 -5.74 -1.32 2.32
N PRO A 114 -6.37 -2.50 2.51
CA PRO A 114 -6.70 -3.03 3.82
C PRO A 114 -5.48 -3.31 4.69
N ALA A 115 -5.74 -3.61 5.96
CA ALA A 115 -4.74 -3.91 6.97
C ALA A 115 -3.80 -5.04 6.57
N LYS A 116 -2.50 -4.84 6.79
CA LYS A 116 -1.41 -5.78 6.49
C LYS A 116 -0.42 -5.88 7.67
N PRO A 117 -0.88 -6.23 8.88
CA PRO A 117 -0.02 -6.21 10.07
C PRO A 117 1.17 -7.19 9.97
N GLY A 118 1.06 -8.21 9.13
CA GLY A 118 2.10 -9.23 8.93
C GLY A 118 3.31 -8.79 8.11
N VAL A 119 3.28 -7.62 7.46
CA VAL A 119 4.36 -7.19 6.55
C VAL A 119 5.40 -6.28 7.22
N SER A 120 5.40 -6.18 8.54
CA SER A 120 6.41 -5.43 9.30
C SER A 120 6.87 -6.20 10.53
N ALA A 121 8.13 -6.00 10.91
CA ALA A 121 8.73 -6.66 12.06
C ALA A 121 9.69 -5.73 12.80
N ILE A 122 9.86 -6.01 14.09
CA ILE A 122 10.97 -5.54 14.92
C ILE A 122 11.93 -6.71 15.07
N LEU A 123 13.16 -6.48 14.62
CA LEU A 123 14.19 -7.50 14.47
C LEU A 123 15.31 -7.29 15.47
N VAL A 124 15.85 -8.38 15.98
CA VAL A 124 17.05 -8.43 16.82
C VAL A 124 18.02 -9.47 16.24
N LYS A 125 19.29 -9.37 16.59
CA LYS A 125 20.27 -10.38 16.18
C LYS A 125 19.93 -11.74 16.81
N PRO A 126 20.29 -12.87 16.19
CA PRO A 126 20.00 -14.20 16.73
C PRO A 126 20.50 -14.39 18.17
N GLU A 127 21.72 -13.91 18.45
CA GLU A 127 22.40 -13.98 19.76
C GLU A 127 21.96 -12.92 20.76
N SER A 128 21.13 -11.95 20.36
CA SER A 128 20.67 -10.86 21.23
C SER A 128 19.99 -11.37 22.50
N SER A 129 20.28 -10.74 23.62
CA SER A 129 19.61 -11.00 24.92
C SER A 129 18.19 -10.43 25.00
N ILE A 130 17.79 -9.58 24.05
CA ILE A 130 16.43 -8.99 23.98
C ILE A 130 15.46 -10.10 23.62
N ARG A 131 14.54 -10.49 24.53
CA ARG A 131 13.56 -11.57 24.34
C ARG A 131 12.12 -11.09 24.34
N THR A 132 11.84 -9.98 25.01
CA THR A 132 10.51 -9.41 25.20
C THR A 132 10.51 -7.94 24.80
N LEU A 133 9.33 -7.34 24.66
CA LEU A 133 9.21 -5.89 24.39
C LEU A 133 9.73 -5.04 25.56
N ALA A 134 9.69 -5.54 26.79
CA ALA A 134 10.24 -4.85 27.96
C ALA A 134 11.77 -4.68 27.88
N ASP A 135 12.45 -5.60 27.21
CA ASP A 135 13.91 -5.54 27.02
C ASP A 135 14.34 -4.43 26.04
N LEU A 136 13.40 -3.74 25.41
CA LEU A 136 13.67 -2.56 24.56
C LEU A 136 14.15 -1.37 25.40
N LYS A 137 13.96 -1.37 26.71
CA LYS A 137 14.42 -0.29 27.59
C LYS A 137 15.94 -0.08 27.47
N GLY A 138 16.35 1.16 27.22
CA GLY A 138 17.74 1.55 27.02
C GLY A 138 18.37 1.15 25.67
N LYS A 139 17.62 0.50 24.76
CA LYS A 139 18.16 -0.01 23.50
C LYS A 139 18.17 1.05 22.39
N LYS A 140 19.16 0.93 21.50
CA LYS A 140 19.24 1.69 20.24
C LYS A 140 18.40 0.99 19.18
N ILE A 141 17.34 1.64 18.73
CA ILE A 141 16.39 1.08 17.76
C ILE A 141 16.46 1.88 16.46
N ALA A 142 16.91 1.23 15.38
CA ALA A 142 16.97 1.85 14.06
C ALA A 142 15.63 1.73 13.32
N PHE A 143 15.18 2.82 12.70
CA PHE A 143 14.03 2.88 11.80
C PHE A 143 13.98 4.23 11.07
N GLN A 144 13.23 4.31 9.96
CA GLN A 144 12.98 5.56 9.25
C GLN A 144 11.99 6.43 10.04
N LYS A 145 12.37 7.67 10.38
CA LYS A 145 11.47 8.64 11.03
C LYS A 145 10.22 8.89 10.18
N GLY A 146 9.05 8.90 10.82
CA GLY A 146 7.77 9.16 10.15
C GLY A 146 7.26 8.03 9.23
N SER A 147 7.88 6.85 9.26
CA SER A 147 7.45 5.66 8.50
C SER A 147 6.53 4.74 9.32
N SER A 148 5.99 3.70 8.67
CA SER A 148 5.25 2.63 9.37
C SER A 148 6.06 1.95 10.45
N ALA A 149 7.39 1.79 10.27
CA ALA A 149 8.27 1.25 11.30
C ALA A 149 8.36 2.16 12.53
N HIS A 150 8.29 3.48 12.35
CA HIS A 150 8.23 4.41 13.48
C HIS A 150 6.98 4.16 14.34
N TYR A 151 5.81 4.00 13.72
CA TYR A 151 4.57 3.70 14.45
C TYR A 151 4.62 2.31 15.09
N HIS A 152 5.19 1.33 14.41
CA HIS A 152 5.36 -0.02 14.96
C HIS A 152 6.22 0.00 16.23
N VAL A 153 7.35 0.73 16.23
CA VAL A 153 8.19 0.91 17.44
C VAL A 153 7.41 1.63 18.54
N LEU A 154 6.69 2.71 18.20
CA LEU A 154 5.88 3.45 19.16
C LEU A 154 4.86 2.53 19.86
N ARG A 155 4.14 1.73 19.09
CA ARG A 155 3.15 0.78 19.62
C ARG A 155 3.80 -0.34 20.45
N ALA A 156 4.98 -0.83 20.05
CA ALA A 156 5.73 -1.84 20.80
C ALA A 156 6.20 -1.30 22.16
N VAL A 157 6.73 -0.07 22.20
CA VAL A 157 7.12 0.63 23.44
C VAL A 157 5.93 0.80 24.37
N GLN A 158 4.79 1.26 23.86
CA GLN A 158 3.55 1.41 24.65
C GLN A 158 3.03 0.06 25.17
N GLN A 159 3.04 -0.98 24.35
CA GLN A 159 2.64 -2.34 24.75
C GLN A 159 3.50 -2.89 25.89
N ALA A 160 4.78 -2.51 25.90
CA ALA A 160 5.72 -2.89 26.99
C ALA A 160 5.52 -2.07 28.27
N GLY A 161 4.62 -1.09 28.31
CA GLY A 161 4.48 -0.14 29.43
C GLY A 161 5.66 0.84 29.53
N LEU A 162 6.46 0.99 28.49
CA LEU A 162 7.59 1.90 28.43
C LEU A 162 7.16 3.28 27.90
N GLN A 163 7.97 4.30 28.25
CA GLN A 163 7.89 5.62 27.66
C GLN A 163 8.77 5.71 26.42
N TRP A 164 8.47 6.66 25.52
CA TRP A 164 9.33 6.90 24.34
C TRP A 164 10.77 7.26 24.73
N SER A 165 10.95 7.97 25.85
CA SER A 165 12.25 8.33 26.42
C SER A 165 13.03 7.15 26.98
N ASP A 166 12.40 5.99 27.16
CA ASP A 166 13.09 4.78 27.65
C ASP A 166 13.90 4.07 26.56
N ILE A 167 13.79 4.49 25.31
CA ILE A 167 14.55 3.94 24.17
C ILE A 167 15.45 5.02 23.55
N THR A 168 16.43 4.59 22.74
CA THR A 168 17.24 5.49 21.93
C THR A 168 16.87 5.30 20.45
N PRO A 169 15.97 6.12 19.86
CA PRO A 169 15.64 6.03 18.45
C PRO A 169 16.82 6.48 17.58
N VAL A 170 17.17 5.68 16.57
CA VAL A 170 18.21 5.97 15.58
C VAL A 170 17.54 6.09 14.21
N TYR A 171 17.37 7.31 13.74
CA TYR A 171 16.66 7.60 12.50
C TYR A 171 17.54 7.40 11.28
N LEU A 172 17.34 6.29 10.58
CA LEU A 172 18.11 5.88 9.41
C LEU A 172 17.19 5.44 8.28
N ALA A 173 17.61 5.67 7.04
CA ALA A 173 16.98 5.08 5.87
C ALA A 173 17.13 3.53 5.90
N PRO A 174 16.25 2.77 5.22
CA PRO A 174 16.26 1.31 5.31
C PRO A 174 17.60 0.65 5.06
N ALA A 175 18.37 1.09 4.05
CA ALA A 175 19.68 0.53 3.73
C ALA A 175 20.74 0.82 4.83
N ASP A 176 20.75 2.06 5.33
CA ASP A 176 21.68 2.48 6.40
C ASP A 176 21.33 1.81 7.73
N ALA A 177 20.01 1.67 8.02
CA ALA A 177 19.51 0.97 9.20
C ALA A 177 19.90 -0.51 9.17
N ARG A 178 19.80 -1.18 8.00
CA ARG A 178 20.27 -2.54 7.80
C ARG A 178 21.77 -2.65 8.09
N ALA A 179 22.58 -1.79 7.48
CA ALA A 179 24.02 -1.79 7.67
C ALA A 179 24.43 -1.52 9.13
N ALA A 180 23.74 -0.61 9.83
CA ALA A 180 23.97 -0.34 11.26
C ALA A 180 23.59 -1.55 12.13
N PHE A 181 22.48 -2.23 11.81
CA PHE A 181 22.03 -3.44 12.48
C PHE A 181 23.01 -4.60 12.30
N GLU A 182 23.42 -4.89 11.07
CA GLU A 182 24.37 -5.97 10.76
C GLU A 182 25.74 -5.75 11.46
N ARG A 183 26.24 -4.51 11.52
CA ARG A 183 27.48 -4.17 12.23
C ARG A 183 27.34 -4.13 13.76
N GLY A 184 26.11 -4.17 14.32
CA GLY A 184 25.88 -4.06 15.76
C GLY A 184 25.99 -2.64 16.30
N SER A 185 25.91 -1.61 15.46
CA SER A 185 25.87 -0.20 15.87
C SER A 185 24.52 0.18 16.51
N VAL A 186 23.49 -0.62 16.25
CA VAL A 186 22.16 -0.57 16.87
C VAL A 186 21.76 -1.97 17.34
N ASP A 187 20.91 -2.04 18.37
CA ASP A 187 20.50 -3.29 18.99
C ASP A 187 19.30 -3.93 18.27
N VAL A 188 18.45 -3.09 17.69
CA VAL A 188 17.14 -3.45 17.14
C VAL A 188 16.92 -2.72 15.82
N TRP A 189 16.28 -3.38 14.88
CA TRP A 189 15.85 -2.78 13.62
C TRP A 189 14.36 -3.02 13.38
N ALA A 190 13.59 -1.95 13.24
CA ALA A 190 12.19 -2.01 12.84
C ALA A 190 12.07 -1.70 11.35
N ILE A 191 11.40 -2.60 10.61
CA ILE A 191 11.35 -2.54 9.15
C ILE A 191 10.10 -3.23 8.58
N TRP A 192 9.84 -3.04 7.30
CA TRP A 192 8.76 -3.64 6.53
C TRP A 192 9.30 -4.42 5.32
N ASP A 193 8.44 -5.24 4.71
CA ASP A 193 8.75 -5.95 3.48
C ASP A 193 8.87 -5.00 2.27
N PRO A 194 9.72 -5.31 1.31
CA PRO A 194 10.54 -6.52 1.18
C PRO A 194 11.89 -6.46 1.90
N TYR A 195 12.23 -5.39 2.61
CA TYR A 195 13.50 -5.27 3.34
C TYR A 195 13.63 -6.33 4.44
N TRP A 196 12.53 -6.64 5.13
CA TRP A 196 12.50 -7.74 6.11
C TRP A 196 12.77 -9.07 5.44
N ALA A 197 12.05 -9.43 4.37
CA ALA A 197 12.28 -10.67 3.64
C ALA A 197 13.73 -10.77 3.13
N ALA A 198 14.32 -9.65 2.68
CA ALA A 198 15.69 -9.64 2.18
C ALA A 198 16.74 -9.94 3.27
N ILE A 199 16.56 -9.43 4.49
CA ILE A 199 17.51 -9.74 5.59
C ILE A 199 17.28 -11.14 6.15
N GLU A 200 16.07 -11.69 6.11
CA GLU A 200 15.83 -13.09 6.48
C GLU A 200 16.65 -14.06 5.64
N GLN A 201 16.77 -13.81 4.33
CA GLN A 201 17.55 -14.66 3.42
C GLN A 201 19.05 -14.56 3.65
N SER A 202 19.57 -13.46 4.19
CA SER A 202 21.01 -13.20 4.27
C SER A 202 21.59 -13.31 5.67
N ALA A 203 20.86 -12.97 6.71
CA ALA A 203 21.38 -12.87 8.08
C ALA A 203 20.47 -13.54 9.13
N ALA A 204 19.33 -14.08 8.73
CA ALA A 204 18.37 -14.79 9.57
C ALA A 204 18.15 -14.13 10.96
N PRO A 205 17.78 -12.84 11.04
CA PRO A 205 17.56 -12.17 12.30
C PRO A 205 16.41 -12.84 13.05
N ARG A 206 16.43 -12.73 14.38
CA ARG A 206 15.29 -13.18 15.17
C ARG A 206 14.19 -12.09 15.20
N ILE A 207 12.97 -12.47 14.93
CA ILE A 207 11.80 -11.60 15.04
C ILE A 207 11.49 -11.45 16.53
N LEU A 208 11.53 -10.21 17.04
CA LEU A 208 11.05 -9.91 18.38
C LEU A 208 9.53 -9.86 18.39
N VAL A 209 8.95 -9.12 17.43
CA VAL A 209 7.51 -9.03 17.23
C VAL A 209 7.20 -8.58 15.79
N THR A 210 6.07 -9.06 15.25
CA THR A 210 5.49 -8.53 14.01
C THR A 210 4.48 -7.44 14.31
N GLY A 211 3.93 -6.78 13.28
CA GLY A 211 2.86 -5.80 13.47
C GLY A 211 1.54 -6.38 13.98
N LYS A 212 1.36 -7.71 13.97
CA LYS A 212 0.12 -8.35 14.42
C LYS A 212 -0.18 -8.00 15.89
N GLY A 213 -1.38 -7.47 16.13
CA GLY A 213 -1.82 -7.03 17.46
C GLY A 213 -1.25 -5.68 17.93
N LEU A 214 -0.35 -5.06 17.16
CA LEU A 214 0.25 -3.75 17.46
C LEU A 214 -0.20 -2.65 16.50
N VAL A 215 -0.14 -2.92 15.21
CA VAL A 215 -0.48 -1.96 14.14
C VAL A 215 -1.31 -2.64 13.06
N ASN A 216 -2.17 -1.88 12.41
CA ASN A 216 -2.95 -2.36 11.26
C ASN A 216 -2.13 -2.32 9.97
N ASN A 217 -1.24 -1.36 9.84
CA ASN A 217 -0.31 -1.25 8.71
C ASN A 217 -1.06 -1.12 7.36
N LEU A 218 -2.07 -0.22 7.32
CA LEU A 218 -2.77 0.13 6.09
C LEU A 218 -1.80 0.82 5.12
N SER A 219 -2.09 0.72 3.83
CA SER A 219 -1.50 1.65 2.86
C SER A 219 -2.52 2.68 2.44
N HIS A 220 -2.10 3.92 2.33
CA HIS A 220 -2.91 5.01 1.80
C HIS A 220 -2.41 5.42 0.42
N TYR A 221 -3.34 5.68 -0.48
CA TYR A 221 -3.08 6.34 -1.75
C TYR A 221 -3.33 7.84 -1.57
N LEU A 222 -2.39 8.63 -2.05
CA LEU A 222 -2.35 10.06 -1.86
C LEU A 222 -2.17 10.78 -3.18
N SER A 223 -2.71 11.98 -3.26
CA SER A 223 -2.56 12.84 -4.43
C SER A 223 -2.31 14.29 -3.98
N ALA A 224 -1.71 15.09 -4.86
CA ALA A 224 -1.83 16.52 -4.73
C ALA A 224 -3.32 16.90 -4.86
N ARG A 225 -3.83 17.76 -3.97
CA ARG A 225 -5.25 18.15 -3.99
C ARG A 225 -5.67 18.70 -5.34
N SER A 226 -4.87 19.61 -5.91
CA SER A 226 -5.13 20.20 -7.22
C SER A 226 -5.21 19.19 -8.36
N PHE A 227 -4.45 18.08 -8.27
CA PHE A 227 -4.51 17.01 -9.25
C PHE A 227 -5.79 16.19 -9.08
N ALA A 228 -6.11 15.77 -7.86
CA ALA A 228 -7.31 14.98 -7.58
C ALA A 228 -8.60 15.73 -7.95
N ASP A 229 -8.69 17.01 -7.59
CA ASP A 229 -9.85 17.86 -7.90
C ASP A 229 -10.02 18.07 -9.42
N LYS A 230 -8.91 18.24 -10.15
CA LYS A 230 -8.94 18.49 -11.59
C LYS A 230 -9.17 17.23 -12.41
N TYR A 231 -8.64 16.08 -11.97
CA TYR A 231 -8.62 14.84 -12.74
C TYR A 231 -9.26 13.64 -11.98
N PRO A 232 -10.50 13.76 -11.47
CA PRO A 232 -11.12 12.70 -10.67
C PRO A 232 -11.25 11.37 -11.42
N LYS A 233 -11.48 11.44 -12.75
CA LYS A 233 -11.55 10.23 -13.59
C LYS A 233 -10.21 9.53 -13.74
N VAL A 234 -9.08 10.26 -13.67
CA VAL A 234 -7.74 9.63 -13.67
C VAL A 234 -7.53 8.83 -12.38
N ILE A 235 -7.98 9.37 -11.23
CA ILE A 235 -7.97 8.64 -9.96
C ILE A 235 -8.82 7.35 -10.05
N GLN A 236 -9.99 7.42 -10.70
CA GLN A 236 -10.83 6.24 -10.92
C GLN A 236 -10.11 5.18 -11.78
N VAL A 237 -9.51 5.57 -12.91
CA VAL A 237 -8.74 4.67 -13.78
C VAL A 237 -7.57 4.03 -13.01
N LEU A 238 -6.85 4.83 -12.21
CA LEU A 238 -5.79 4.32 -11.33
C LEU A 238 -6.34 3.21 -10.40
N PHE A 239 -7.48 3.41 -9.77
CA PHE A 239 -8.06 2.45 -8.83
C PHE A 239 -8.54 1.18 -9.51
N GLU A 240 -9.13 1.27 -10.70
CA GLU A 240 -9.51 0.12 -11.49
C GLU A 240 -8.29 -0.74 -11.86
N GLU A 241 -7.21 -0.10 -12.34
CA GLU A 241 -6.00 -0.81 -12.72
C GLU A 241 -5.22 -1.37 -11.51
N LEU A 242 -5.21 -0.67 -10.38
CA LEU A 242 -4.65 -1.18 -9.13
C LEU A 242 -5.41 -2.42 -8.63
N THR A 243 -6.74 -2.41 -8.74
CA THR A 243 -7.59 -3.56 -8.38
C THR A 243 -7.34 -4.75 -9.32
N ARG A 244 -7.15 -4.49 -10.62
CA ARG A 244 -6.74 -5.52 -11.59
C ARG A 244 -5.37 -6.09 -11.25
N SER A 245 -4.42 -5.25 -10.80
CA SER A 245 -3.09 -5.68 -10.37
C SER A 245 -3.15 -6.56 -9.12
N ASP A 246 -3.97 -6.22 -8.12
CA ASP A 246 -4.19 -7.08 -6.95
C ASP A 246 -4.80 -8.44 -7.36
N THR A 247 -5.80 -8.42 -8.23
CA THR A 247 -6.42 -9.64 -8.76
C THR A 247 -5.40 -10.53 -9.50
N PHE A 248 -4.50 -9.90 -10.26
CA PHE A 248 -3.42 -10.61 -10.94
C PHE A 248 -2.49 -11.33 -9.96
N VAL A 249 -2.07 -10.66 -8.87
CA VAL A 249 -1.25 -11.26 -7.81
C VAL A 249 -1.90 -12.51 -7.22
N GLN A 250 -3.22 -12.46 -7.01
CA GLN A 250 -3.95 -13.59 -6.43
C GLN A 250 -4.06 -14.79 -7.37
N LYS A 251 -4.21 -14.53 -8.67
CA LYS A 251 -4.43 -15.56 -9.67
C LYS A 251 -3.14 -16.13 -10.29
N ASN A 252 -2.07 -15.33 -10.32
CA ASN A 252 -0.84 -15.64 -11.05
C ASN A 252 0.38 -15.40 -10.14
N ARG A 253 0.42 -16.09 -8.99
CA ARG A 253 1.39 -15.85 -7.92
C ARG A 253 2.84 -15.93 -8.39
N ASP A 254 3.21 -17.00 -9.08
CA ASP A 254 4.58 -17.25 -9.53
C ASP A 254 5.03 -16.21 -10.56
N GLU A 255 4.13 -15.81 -11.46
CA GLU A 255 4.40 -14.77 -12.43
C GLU A 255 4.54 -13.39 -11.75
N ALA A 256 3.68 -13.09 -10.76
CA ALA A 256 3.80 -11.87 -9.96
C ALA A 256 5.15 -11.82 -9.20
N VAL A 257 5.59 -12.95 -8.61
CA VAL A 257 6.92 -13.07 -8.00
C VAL A 257 8.01 -12.74 -9.00
N ALA A 258 7.96 -13.32 -10.21
CA ALA A 258 8.99 -13.09 -11.23
C ALA A 258 9.05 -11.64 -11.69
N ILE A 259 7.89 -11.01 -11.93
CA ILE A 259 7.78 -9.61 -12.34
C ILE A 259 8.32 -8.67 -11.26
N ILE A 260 7.89 -8.86 -10.00
CA ILE A 260 8.28 -7.99 -8.90
C ILE A 260 9.76 -8.17 -8.59
N ALA A 261 10.30 -9.38 -8.63
CA ALA A 261 11.73 -9.66 -8.46
C ALA A 261 12.56 -8.89 -9.51
N ALA A 262 12.21 -9.01 -10.79
CA ALA A 262 12.87 -8.30 -11.87
C ALA A 262 12.78 -6.77 -11.72
N SER A 263 11.61 -6.25 -11.28
CA SER A 263 11.36 -4.82 -11.13
C SER A 263 12.07 -4.20 -9.93
N THR A 264 12.26 -4.97 -8.85
CA THR A 264 12.86 -4.48 -7.59
C THR A 264 14.34 -4.79 -7.47
N GLY A 265 14.88 -5.67 -8.32
CA GLY A 265 16.24 -6.17 -8.22
C GLY A 265 16.47 -7.11 -7.03
N LEU A 266 15.41 -7.66 -6.44
CA LEU A 266 15.45 -8.64 -5.36
C LEU A 266 15.25 -10.05 -5.93
N ASP A 267 15.77 -11.07 -5.23
CA ASP A 267 15.61 -12.44 -5.65
C ASP A 267 14.16 -12.95 -5.48
N LYS A 268 13.82 -14.00 -6.22
CA LYS A 268 12.47 -14.59 -6.18
C LYS A 268 12.09 -15.14 -4.78
N PRO A 269 12.97 -15.82 -4.02
CA PRO A 269 12.67 -16.26 -2.65
C PRO A 269 12.28 -15.10 -1.73
N THR A 270 13.00 -13.97 -1.78
CA THR A 270 12.67 -12.75 -1.05
C THR A 270 11.28 -12.25 -1.39
N ILE A 271 10.95 -12.15 -2.68
CA ILE A 271 9.63 -11.68 -3.11
C ILE A 271 8.53 -12.68 -2.77
N ALA A 272 8.77 -13.98 -2.88
CA ALA A 272 7.82 -15.01 -2.49
C ALA A 272 7.45 -14.89 -1.00
N SER A 273 8.45 -14.76 -0.11
CA SER A 273 8.24 -14.55 1.33
C SER A 273 7.47 -13.26 1.62
N PHE A 274 7.80 -12.16 0.94
CA PHE A 274 7.05 -10.91 1.05
C PHE A 274 5.58 -11.08 0.66
N LEU A 275 5.34 -11.65 -0.51
CA LEU A 275 3.97 -11.83 -1.00
C LEU A 275 3.18 -12.84 -0.15
N GLU A 276 3.80 -13.84 0.47
CA GLU A 276 3.13 -14.77 1.39
C GLU A 276 2.56 -14.06 2.62
N ARG A 277 3.29 -13.07 3.15
CA ARG A 277 2.85 -12.25 4.28
C ARG A 277 1.82 -11.18 3.90
N ARG A 278 1.71 -10.85 2.61
CA ARG A 278 0.79 -9.84 2.11
C ARG A 278 -0.58 -10.45 1.81
N PRO A 279 -1.65 -10.06 2.52
CA PRO A 279 -3.01 -10.49 2.18
C PRO A 279 -3.47 -9.88 0.86
N ARG A 280 -4.63 -10.31 0.37
CA ARG A 280 -5.33 -9.63 -0.70
C ARG A 280 -5.51 -8.14 -0.34
N SER A 281 -5.17 -7.27 -1.27
CA SER A 281 -5.07 -5.83 -0.98
C SER A 281 -5.66 -4.98 -2.12
N PRO A 282 -6.98 -5.11 -2.38
CA PRO A 282 -7.66 -4.25 -3.34
C PRO A 282 -7.64 -2.82 -2.84
N VAL A 283 -7.59 -1.86 -3.77
CA VAL A 283 -7.75 -0.46 -3.43
C VAL A 283 -9.24 -0.15 -3.22
N VAL A 284 -9.53 0.63 -2.18
CA VAL A 284 -10.87 1.10 -1.86
C VAL A 284 -10.84 2.61 -1.63
N TYR A 285 -11.96 3.30 -1.91
CA TYR A 285 -12.15 4.67 -1.44
C TYR A 285 -12.20 4.70 0.08
N LEU A 286 -11.91 5.87 0.65
CA LEU A 286 -11.91 6.02 2.10
C LEU A 286 -13.32 5.82 2.66
N THR A 287 -13.39 5.09 3.76
CA THR A 287 -14.58 4.93 4.59
C THR A 287 -14.36 5.60 5.93
N GLN A 288 -15.43 5.86 6.68
CA GLN A 288 -15.34 6.43 8.01
C GLN A 288 -14.37 5.61 8.90
N ASN A 289 -14.44 4.27 8.87
CA ASN A 289 -13.56 3.42 9.66
C ASN A 289 -12.06 3.61 9.32
N ILE A 290 -11.73 3.78 8.03
CA ILE A 290 -10.35 4.02 7.59
C ILE A 290 -9.88 5.39 8.08
N VAL A 291 -10.74 6.41 8.00
CA VAL A 291 -10.42 7.76 8.48
C VAL A 291 -10.24 7.78 10.00
N ASP A 292 -11.11 7.10 10.74
CA ASP A 292 -11.02 7.01 12.20
C ASP A 292 -9.75 6.24 12.64
N GLU A 293 -9.37 5.19 11.91
CA GLU A 293 -8.11 4.48 12.17
C GLU A 293 -6.90 5.39 11.95
N GLN A 294 -6.87 6.11 10.84
CA GLN A 294 -5.80 7.05 10.54
C GLN A 294 -5.75 8.20 11.56
N GLN A 295 -6.90 8.66 12.04
CA GLN A 295 -6.97 9.67 13.10
C GLN A 295 -6.36 9.15 14.41
N ARG A 296 -6.63 7.89 14.80
CA ARG A 296 -5.99 7.28 15.99
C ARG A 296 -4.48 7.25 15.89
N VAL A 297 -3.93 6.98 14.71
CA VAL A 297 -2.48 7.04 14.46
C VAL A 297 -1.96 8.48 14.65
N ALA A 298 -2.65 9.48 14.09
CA ALA A 298 -2.29 10.89 14.22
C ALA A 298 -2.32 11.36 15.68
N ASP A 299 -3.39 11.03 16.40
CA ASP A 299 -3.56 11.39 17.80
C ASP A 299 -2.45 10.78 18.67
N ASN A 300 -2.08 9.53 18.40
CA ASN A 300 -1.01 8.85 19.14
C ASN A 300 0.34 9.56 18.94
N PHE A 301 0.71 9.90 17.70
CA PHE A 301 1.93 10.68 17.45
C PHE A 301 1.91 12.05 18.12
N TYR A 302 0.78 12.74 18.11
CA TYR A 302 0.65 14.05 18.76
C TYR A 302 0.74 13.97 20.28
N GLN A 303 0.04 13.02 20.91
CA GLN A 303 0.09 12.76 22.36
C GLN A 303 1.52 12.45 22.84
N GLN A 304 2.30 11.75 22.02
CA GLN A 304 3.70 11.43 22.30
C GLN A 304 4.66 12.58 21.90
N LYS A 305 4.14 13.73 21.47
CA LYS A 305 4.92 14.91 21.04
C LYS A 305 5.91 14.61 19.90
N LEU A 306 5.58 13.63 19.05
CA LEU A 306 6.40 13.20 17.92
C LEU A 306 6.07 13.96 16.62
N ILE A 307 4.95 14.67 16.61
CA ILE A 307 4.58 15.68 15.60
C ILE A 307 4.29 17.01 16.30
N PRO A 308 4.59 18.16 15.64
CA PRO A 308 4.50 19.49 16.28
C PRO A 308 3.06 20.00 16.43
N LYS A 309 2.12 19.52 15.60
CA LYS A 309 0.73 19.99 15.57
C LYS A 309 -0.21 18.81 15.52
N ALA A 310 -1.37 18.94 16.16
CA ALA A 310 -2.49 18.02 15.97
C ALA A 310 -2.93 18.04 14.50
N VAL A 311 -3.31 16.88 13.99
CA VAL A 311 -3.77 16.68 12.61
C VAL A 311 -5.22 16.22 12.67
N ASN A 312 -6.10 16.88 11.93
CA ASN A 312 -7.42 16.35 11.62
C ASN A 312 -7.34 15.68 10.23
N VAL A 313 -7.33 14.36 10.22
CA VAL A 313 -7.21 13.57 8.99
C VAL A 313 -8.34 13.87 8.01
N ARG A 314 -9.54 14.16 8.52
CA ARG A 314 -10.72 14.46 7.70
C ARG A 314 -10.52 15.66 6.77
N ASP A 315 -9.70 16.64 7.15
CA ASP A 315 -9.42 17.84 6.34
C ASP A 315 -8.67 17.51 5.04
N ALA A 316 -8.00 16.36 5.01
CA ALA A 316 -7.27 15.86 3.85
C ALA A 316 -7.98 14.68 3.14
N VAL A 317 -9.20 14.33 3.52
CA VAL A 317 -9.97 13.30 2.81
C VAL A 317 -10.48 13.87 1.50
N TRP A 318 -10.28 13.10 0.42
CA TRP A 318 -10.87 13.37 -0.89
C TRP A 318 -11.71 12.18 -1.33
N LEU A 319 -12.89 12.47 -1.84
CA LEU A 319 -13.79 11.50 -2.42
C LEU A 319 -14.20 11.94 -3.81
N PRO A 320 -14.51 11.00 -4.72
CA PRO A 320 -15.06 11.35 -6.03
C PRO A 320 -16.28 12.25 -5.91
N PRO A 321 -16.51 13.16 -6.87
CA PRO A 321 -17.70 13.99 -6.89
C PRO A 321 -18.99 13.19 -6.72
N GLY A 322 -19.86 13.63 -5.80
CA GLY A 322 -21.14 12.96 -5.49
C GLY A 322 -21.07 11.82 -4.48
N THR A 323 -19.89 11.47 -3.96
CA THR A 323 -19.73 10.49 -2.87
C THR A 323 -19.62 11.17 -1.50
N LYS A 324 -19.94 10.43 -0.44
CA LYS A 324 -19.81 10.85 0.98
C LYS A 324 -19.10 9.74 1.76
N LEU A 325 -18.44 10.12 2.85
CA LEU A 325 -17.93 9.19 3.86
C LEU A 325 -19.07 8.42 4.53
#